data_5db7bde298718a6b0c03d1e3162851c5
#
_entry.id   5db7bde298718a6b0c03d1e3162851c5
#
_cell.length_a   1.000
_cell.length_b   1.000
_cell.length_c   1.000
_cell.angle_alpha   90.00
_cell.angle_beta   90.00
_cell.angle_gamma   90.00
#
_symmetry.space_group_name_H-M   'P 1'
#
loop_
_entity.id
_entity.type
_entity.pdbx_description
1 polymer ?
#
loop_
_entity_poly.entity_id
_entity_poly.type
_entity_poly.pdbx_seq_one_letter_code
_entity_poly.pdbx_strand_id
1 'polypeptide(L)'
;YEVIIINDNSSDNSAEILENVKNRYPNRNFIVINTDNITGGKGKSNALNIALDLSRGEYLAIYDADNTPESKALKYLVQTIEEDKQLGAVIGKFRCRNKKVNMLTAFINIETLAFQWMSQAGRWQFFNLCTIPGTNFIIRRSLIEEMGGWDTKAVTEDTEISFRLYRMGYKIKFMPLAVTWEQEPQTLKVWFKQRTRWA
;
A
#
# COMPACT_ATOMS: atom_id res chain seq x y z
N TYR A 1 4.97 10.86 13.11
CA TYR A 1 5.26 10.14 11.88
C TYR A 1 5.97 11.05 10.86
N GLU A 2 6.69 10.47 9.94
CA GLU A 2 7.26 11.10 8.75
C GLU A 2 6.48 10.64 7.51
N VAL A 3 6.51 11.44 6.46
CA VAL A 3 5.90 11.10 5.17
C VAL A 3 7.00 11.13 4.11
N ILE A 4 7.23 10.00 3.46
CA ILE A 4 8.22 9.85 2.39
C ILE A 4 7.45 9.61 1.10
N ILE A 5 7.66 10.45 0.10
CA ILE A 5 7.05 10.34 -1.22
C ILE A 5 8.15 10.11 -2.23
N ILE A 6 8.03 9.02 -2.97
CA ILE A 6 8.91 8.72 -4.10
C ILE A 6 8.17 9.07 -5.38
N ASN A 7 8.65 10.11 -6.06
CA ASN A 7 8.23 10.45 -7.41
C ASN A 7 9.11 9.68 -8.39
N ASP A 8 8.62 8.53 -8.85
CA ASP A 8 9.42 7.57 -9.60
C ASP A 8 9.50 7.94 -11.09
N ASN A 9 10.36 8.91 -11.39
CA ASN A 9 10.67 9.36 -12.75
C ASN A 9 9.42 9.79 -13.56
N SER A 10 8.50 10.55 -12.93
CA SER A 10 7.31 11.05 -13.61
C SER A 10 7.69 12.09 -14.66
N SER A 11 7.04 12.02 -15.82
CA SER A 11 7.26 12.93 -16.94
C SER A 11 6.30 14.13 -16.98
N ASP A 12 5.39 14.21 -16.01
CA ASP A 12 4.41 15.28 -15.84
C ASP A 12 4.86 16.30 -14.78
N ASN A 13 3.97 17.19 -14.36
CA ASN A 13 4.26 18.20 -13.33
C ASN A 13 4.22 17.70 -11.89
N SER A 14 4.27 16.38 -11.65
CA SER A 14 4.22 15.79 -10.31
C SER A 14 5.32 16.32 -9.38
N ALA A 15 6.54 16.47 -9.87
CA ALA A 15 7.66 17.01 -9.08
C ALA A 15 7.39 18.41 -8.55
N GLU A 16 6.87 19.31 -9.41
CA GLU A 16 6.52 20.69 -9.05
C GLU A 16 5.39 20.72 -8.03
N ILE A 17 4.35 19.91 -8.24
CA ILE A 17 3.21 19.80 -7.31
C ILE A 17 3.67 19.33 -5.94
N LEU A 18 4.53 18.33 -5.85
CA LEU A 18 5.05 17.80 -4.60
C LEU A 18 5.91 18.82 -3.86
N GLU A 19 6.75 19.56 -4.56
CA GLU A 19 7.55 20.63 -3.93
C GLU A 19 6.66 21.77 -3.41
N ASN A 20 5.64 22.16 -4.16
CA ASN A 20 4.65 23.14 -3.72
C ASN A 20 3.88 22.66 -2.47
N VAL A 21 3.52 21.37 -2.39
CA VAL A 21 2.89 20.79 -1.19
C VAL A 21 3.85 20.81 -0.01
N LYS A 22 5.09 20.38 -0.20
CA LYS A 22 6.13 20.41 0.84
C LYS A 22 6.33 21.81 1.41
N ASN A 23 6.44 22.82 0.54
CA ASN A 23 6.60 24.23 0.94
C ASN A 23 5.39 24.79 1.68
N ARG A 24 4.18 24.29 1.40
CA ARG A 24 2.95 24.66 2.13
C ARG A 24 2.92 24.13 3.56
N TYR A 25 3.65 23.06 3.86
CA TYR A 25 3.68 22.42 5.17
C TYR A 25 5.10 22.31 5.76
N PRO A 26 5.83 23.43 5.95
CA PRO A 26 7.25 23.43 6.32
C PRO A 26 7.53 22.79 7.69
N ASN A 27 6.54 22.78 8.58
CA ASN A 27 6.65 22.19 9.92
C ASN A 27 6.29 20.70 9.98
N ARG A 28 6.06 20.06 8.83
CA ARG A 28 5.80 18.62 8.74
C ARG A 28 7.05 17.89 8.29
N ASN A 29 7.28 16.70 8.84
CA ASN A 29 8.38 15.84 8.39
C ASN A 29 8.01 15.20 7.04
N PHE A 30 8.27 15.95 5.97
CA PHE A 30 7.88 15.65 4.60
C PHE A 30 9.13 15.51 3.74
N ILE A 31 9.40 14.30 3.27
CA ILE A 31 10.54 13.97 2.42
C ILE A 31 10.02 13.66 1.02
N VAL A 32 10.47 14.42 0.03
CA VAL A 32 10.15 14.16 -1.38
C VAL A 32 11.43 13.77 -2.10
N ILE A 33 11.41 12.62 -2.77
CA ILE A 33 12.50 12.10 -3.58
C ILE A 33 12.01 12.03 -5.02
N ASN A 34 12.69 12.77 -5.89
CA ASN A 34 12.51 12.65 -7.33
C ASN A 34 13.61 11.73 -7.87
N THR A 35 13.24 10.58 -8.39
CA THR A 35 14.18 9.68 -9.06
C THR A 35 14.39 10.11 -10.52
N ASP A 36 15.50 9.70 -11.10
CA ASP A 36 15.86 9.94 -12.47
C ASP A 36 15.83 8.63 -13.31
N ASN A 37 16.26 8.70 -14.56
CA ASN A 37 16.31 7.54 -15.46
C ASN A 37 17.28 6.43 -14.99
N ILE A 38 18.20 6.73 -14.07
CA ILE A 38 19.20 5.78 -13.55
C ILE A 38 18.65 5.09 -12.29
N THR A 39 18.05 5.86 -11.39
CA THR A 39 17.59 5.40 -10.07
C THR A 39 16.11 4.98 -10.05
N GLY A 40 15.28 5.55 -10.94
CA GLY A 40 13.85 5.33 -11.02
C GLY A 40 13.38 4.53 -12.24
N GLY A 41 12.06 4.42 -12.38
CA GLY A 41 11.41 3.69 -13.46
C GLY A 41 11.57 2.17 -13.40
N LYS A 42 12.02 1.63 -12.26
CA LYS A 42 12.30 0.20 -12.06
C LYS A 42 11.18 -0.53 -11.31
N GLY A 43 10.05 0.11 -11.15
CA GLY A 43 8.88 -0.46 -10.50
C GLY A 43 8.77 -0.16 -9.00
N LYS A 44 7.62 -0.56 -8.43
CA LYS A 44 7.22 -0.21 -7.06
C LYS A 44 8.19 -0.73 -6.00
N SER A 45 8.69 -1.96 -6.12
CA SER A 45 9.69 -2.53 -5.19
C SER A 45 10.94 -1.66 -5.07
N ASN A 46 11.43 -1.13 -6.19
CA ASN A 46 12.59 -0.24 -6.18
C ASN A 46 12.28 1.07 -5.45
N ALA A 47 11.15 1.69 -5.72
CA ALA A 47 10.71 2.90 -5.03
C ALA A 47 10.55 2.68 -3.52
N LEU A 48 9.99 1.53 -3.11
CA LEU A 48 9.83 1.15 -1.71
C LEU A 48 11.19 0.92 -1.02
N ASN A 49 12.17 0.34 -1.70
CA ASN A 49 13.52 0.17 -1.15
C ASN A 49 14.22 1.53 -0.95
N ILE A 50 14.10 2.45 -1.90
CA ILE A 50 14.61 3.83 -1.73
C ILE A 50 13.97 4.50 -0.50
N ALA A 51 12.65 4.32 -0.31
CA ALA A 51 11.96 4.86 0.85
C ALA A 51 12.39 4.18 2.16
N LEU A 52 12.66 2.87 2.14
CA LEU A 52 13.15 2.11 3.28
C LEU A 52 14.47 2.67 3.81
N ASP A 53 15.44 2.90 2.93
CA ASP A 53 16.77 3.42 3.29
C ASP A 53 16.71 4.79 3.98
N LEU A 54 15.69 5.59 3.67
CA LEU A 54 15.49 6.92 4.22
C LEU A 54 14.59 6.94 5.46
N SER A 55 13.80 5.90 5.65
CA SER A 55 12.82 5.82 6.74
C SER A 55 13.49 5.59 8.10
N ARG A 56 12.88 6.14 9.16
CA ARG A 56 13.38 6.01 10.54
C ARG A 56 12.34 5.42 11.49
N GLY A 57 11.09 5.31 11.01
CA GLY A 57 9.98 4.78 11.80
C GLY A 57 10.14 3.30 12.10
N GLU A 58 9.62 2.85 13.22
CA GLU A 58 9.54 1.43 13.62
C GLU A 58 8.59 0.65 12.70
N TYR A 59 7.59 1.32 12.17
CA TYR A 59 6.60 0.78 11.26
C TYR A 59 6.63 1.52 9.92
N LEU A 60 6.41 0.78 8.84
CA LEU A 60 6.23 1.31 7.50
C LEU A 60 4.76 1.21 7.11
N ALA A 61 4.09 2.34 6.91
CA ALA A 61 2.73 2.39 6.38
C ALA A 61 2.79 2.74 4.89
N ILE A 62 2.24 1.87 4.05
CA ILE A 62 2.33 1.98 2.60
C ILE A 62 0.98 2.38 2.02
N TYR A 63 0.98 3.46 1.25
CA TYR A 63 -0.17 3.96 0.51
C TYR A 63 0.23 4.29 -0.93
N ASP A 64 -0.58 3.90 -1.89
CA ASP A 64 -0.42 4.33 -3.27
C ASP A 64 -0.84 5.81 -3.43
N ALA A 65 -0.30 6.49 -4.42
CA ALA A 65 -0.49 7.93 -4.61
C ALA A 65 -1.95 8.37 -4.84
N ASP A 66 -2.80 7.47 -5.33
CA ASP A 66 -4.24 7.71 -5.55
C ASP A 66 -5.11 7.39 -4.33
N ASN A 67 -4.51 6.90 -3.26
CA ASN A 67 -5.19 6.55 -2.03
C ASN A 67 -5.53 7.79 -1.19
N THR A 68 -6.72 7.79 -0.62
CA THR A 68 -7.17 8.81 0.33
C THR A 68 -7.57 8.10 1.64
N PRO A 69 -6.64 7.94 2.59
CA PRO A 69 -6.95 7.31 3.87
C PRO A 69 -7.86 8.19 4.73
N GLU A 70 -8.79 7.56 5.43
CA GLU A 70 -9.60 8.24 6.46
C GLU A 70 -8.69 8.69 7.62
N SER A 71 -9.07 9.77 8.29
CA SER A 71 -8.23 10.43 9.31
C SER A 71 -7.76 9.53 10.47
N LYS A 72 -8.48 8.44 10.75
CA LYS A 72 -8.15 7.46 11.79
C LYS A 72 -7.53 6.18 11.24
N ALA A 73 -7.41 6.02 9.92
CA ALA A 73 -6.95 4.76 9.30
C ALA A 73 -5.57 4.34 9.82
N LEU A 74 -4.58 5.23 9.76
CA LEU A 74 -3.24 4.94 10.25
C LEU A 74 -3.23 4.59 11.75
N LYS A 75 -4.04 5.29 12.55
CA LYS A 75 -4.16 4.99 14.00
C LYS A 75 -4.64 3.56 14.24
N TYR A 76 -5.67 3.11 13.51
CA TYR A 76 -6.18 1.73 13.65
C TYR A 76 -5.14 0.70 13.24
N LEU A 77 -4.38 0.94 12.17
CA LEU A 77 -3.30 0.04 11.74
C LEU A 77 -2.22 -0.07 12.82
N VAL A 78 -1.73 1.06 13.36
CA VAL A 78 -0.70 1.09 14.40
C VAL A 78 -1.19 0.41 15.67
N GLN A 79 -2.36 0.75 16.18
CA GLN A 79 -2.91 0.13 17.37
C GLN A 79 -3.01 -1.38 17.24
N THR A 80 -3.48 -1.86 16.08
CA THR A 80 -3.65 -3.30 15.84
C THR A 80 -2.32 -4.05 15.79
N ILE A 81 -1.28 -3.49 15.15
CA ILE A 81 0.02 -4.18 15.07
C ILE A 81 0.75 -4.19 16.41
N GLU A 82 0.48 -3.20 17.27
CA GLU A 82 1.04 -3.14 18.63
C GLU A 82 0.38 -4.11 19.62
N GLU A 83 -0.89 -4.47 19.38
CA GLU A 83 -1.63 -5.40 20.27
C GLU A 83 -1.07 -6.83 20.25
N ASP A 84 -0.42 -7.24 19.16
CA ASP A 84 0.09 -8.61 19.01
C ASP A 84 1.47 -8.62 18.33
N LYS A 85 2.49 -9.05 19.06
CA LYS A 85 3.87 -9.16 18.56
C LYS A 85 4.04 -10.22 17.46
N GLN A 86 3.09 -11.14 17.31
CA GLN A 86 3.09 -12.12 16.22
C GLN A 86 2.61 -11.52 14.88
N LEU A 87 2.03 -10.31 14.92
CA LEU A 87 1.66 -9.61 13.69
C LEU A 87 2.90 -8.97 13.07
N GLY A 88 3.27 -9.45 11.89
CA GLY A 88 4.28 -8.81 11.04
C GLY A 88 3.72 -7.64 10.26
N ALA A 89 2.44 -7.75 9.84
CA ALA A 89 1.73 -6.71 9.13
C ALA A 89 0.24 -6.65 9.49
N VAL A 90 -0.37 -5.49 9.24
CA VAL A 90 -1.83 -5.28 9.31
C VAL A 90 -2.28 -4.60 8.05
N ILE A 91 -3.32 -5.12 7.42
CA ILE A 91 -3.93 -4.57 6.21
C ILE A 91 -5.25 -3.88 6.54
N GLY A 92 -5.49 -2.74 5.91
CA GLY A 92 -6.75 -2.02 6.01
C GLY A 92 -7.74 -2.42 4.92
N LYS A 93 -8.84 -1.70 4.88
CA LYS A 93 -9.91 -1.84 3.90
C LYS A 93 -9.86 -0.70 2.90
N PHE A 94 -10.02 -1.00 1.62
CA PHE A 94 -10.19 0.00 0.60
C PHE A 94 -11.64 0.05 0.08
N ARG A 95 -12.04 1.23 -0.39
CA ARG A 95 -13.36 1.52 -0.93
C ARG A 95 -13.26 2.25 -2.26
N CYS A 96 -14.12 1.91 -3.19
CA CYS A 96 -14.21 2.57 -4.48
C CYS A 96 -14.87 3.96 -4.33
N ARG A 97 -14.11 5.03 -4.61
CA ARG A 97 -14.57 6.43 -4.54
C ARG A 97 -15.54 6.74 -5.68
N ASN A 98 -15.27 6.25 -6.86
CA ASN A 98 -16.04 6.51 -8.08
C ASN A 98 -17.04 5.40 -8.46
N LYS A 99 -17.52 4.61 -7.50
CA LYS A 99 -18.45 3.47 -7.72
C LYS A 99 -19.78 3.79 -8.39
N LYS A 100 -20.16 5.08 -8.46
CA LYS A 100 -21.41 5.55 -9.08
C LYS A 100 -21.24 6.11 -10.49
N VAL A 101 -20.03 6.10 -11.04
CA VAL A 101 -19.73 6.71 -12.34
C VAL A 101 -20.35 5.91 -13.50
N ASN A 102 -20.19 4.58 -13.48
CA ASN A 102 -20.77 3.70 -14.50
C ASN A 102 -20.92 2.25 -13.98
N MET A 103 -21.47 1.37 -14.79
CA MET A 103 -21.67 -0.04 -14.42
C MET A 103 -20.36 -0.76 -14.10
N LEU A 104 -19.28 -0.49 -14.84
CA LEU A 104 -17.97 -1.11 -14.59
C LEU A 104 -17.47 -0.78 -13.19
N THR A 105 -17.47 0.50 -12.80
CA THR A 105 -17.04 0.91 -11.46
C THR A 105 -17.95 0.37 -10.35
N ALA A 106 -19.23 0.17 -10.65
CA ALA A 106 -20.16 -0.48 -9.72
C ALA A 106 -19.84 -1.97 -9.54
N PHE A 107 -19.52 -2.70 -10.60
CA PHE A 107 -19.08 -4.10 -10.52
C PHE A 107 -17.74 -4.26 -9.82
N ILE A 108 -16.76 -3.39 -10.11
CA ILE A 108 -15.47 -3.39 -9.41
C ILE A 108 -15.69 -3.15 -7.91
N ASN A 109 -16.60 -2.26 -7.52
CA ASN A 109 -16.92 -2.07 -6.11
C ASN A 109 -17.50 -3.33 -5.45
N ILE A 110 -18.32 -4.12 -6.15
CA ILE A 110 -18.82 -5.41 -5.64
C ILE A 110 -17.67 -6.42 -5.52
N GLU A 111 -16.82 -6.54 -6.53
CA GLU A 111 -15.60 -7.38 -6.51
C GLU A 111 -14.72 -7.03 -5.31
N THR A 112 -14.46 -5.75 -5.10
CA THR A 112 -13.68 -5.21 -3.98
C THR A 112 -14.27 -5.59 -2.63
N LEU A 113 -15.59 -5.46 -2.47
CA LEU A 113 -16.28 -5.86 -1.23
C LEU A 113 -16.19 -7.37 -1.01
N ALA A 114 -16.42 -8.17 -2.05
CA ALA A 114 -16.31 -9.62 -1.98
C ALA A 114 -14.87 -10.06 -1.58
N PHE A 115 -13.85 -9.49 -2.22
CA PHE A 115 -12.45 -9.77 -1.88
C PHE A 115 -12.16 -9.46 -0.42
N GLN A 116 -12.56 -8.31 0.08
CA GLN A 116 -12.24 -7.90 1.45
C GLN A 116 -13.00 -8.68 2.51
N TRP A 117 -14.31 -8.88 2.33
CA TRP A 117 -15.13 -9.55 3.34
C TRP A 117 -15.11 -11.08 3.24
N MET A 118 -15.12 -11.62 2.04
CA MET A 118 -15.08 -13.08 1.87
C MET A 118 -13.65 -13.62 1.93
N SER A 119 -12.72 -13.01 1.18
CA SER A 119 -11.35 -13.52 1.15
C SER A 119 -10.51 -13.05 2.34
N GLN A 120 -10.39 -11.75 2.60
CA GLN A 120 -9.50 -11.28 3.65
C GLN A 120 -10.09 -11.51 5.06
N ALA A 121 -11.29 -11.02 5.32
CA ALA A 121 -11.92 -11.18 6.64
C ALA A 121 -12.25 -12.65 6.93
N GLY A 122 -12.79 -13.38 5.95
CA GLY A 122 -13.11 -14.80 6.10
C GLY A 122 -11.86 -15.65 6.36
N ARG A 123 -10.80 -15.51 5.56
CA ARG A 123 -9.54 -16.23 5.80
C ARG A 123 -8.90 -15.85 7.14
N TRP A 124 -8.97 -14.59 7.53
CA TRP A 124 -8.49 -14.19 8.85
C TRP A 124 -9.28 -14.89 9.96
N GLN A 125 -10.60 -14.87 9.90
CA GLN A 125 -11.47 -15.43 10.94
C GLN A 125 -11.29 -16.95 11.11
N PHE A 126 -11.12 -17.69 10.02
CA PHE A 126 -11.06 -19.16 10.08
C PHE A 126 -9.63 -19.70 10.13
N PHE A 127 -8.67 -19.02 9.57
CA PHE A 127 -7.32 -19.56 9.34
C PHE A 127 -6.19 -18.63 9.83
N ASN A 128 -6.51 -17.43 10.34
CA ASN A 128 -5.53 -16.39 10.66
C ASN A 128 -4.62 -16.03 9.48
N LEU A 129 -5.18 -16.03 8.27
CA LEU A 129 -4.46 -15.79 7.02
C LEU A 129 -5.04 -14.58 6.29
N CYS A 130 -4.17 -13.64 5.93
CA CYS A 130 -4.45 -12.55 4.99
C CYS A 130 -3.29 -12.40 4.01
N THR A 131 -3.50 -11.68 2.92
CA THR A 131 -2.45 -11.28 1.98
C THR A 131 -2.42 -9.77 1.88
N ILE A 132 -1.22 -9.19 1.81
CA ILE A 132 -1.05 -7.75 1.63
C ILE A 132 -1.56 -7.38 0.23
N PRO A 133 -2.41 -6.36 0.07
CA PRO A 133 -3.01 -5.98 -1.22
C PRO A 133 -2.23 -4.88 -1.95
N GLY A 134 -0.96 -4.67 -1.63
CA GLY A 134 -0.11 -3.65 -2.25
C GLY A 134 -0.24 -2.25 -1.66
N THR A 135 -1.34 -1.91 -1.02
CA THR A 135 -1.60 -0.59 -0.45
C THR A 135 -2.40 -0.67 0.86
N ASN A 136 -2.50 0.45 1.60
CA ASN A 136 -3.23 0.55 2.87
C ASN A 136 -2.87 -0.57 3.85
N PHE A 137 -1.59 -0.74 4.10
CA PHE A 137 -1.10 -1.67 5.10
C PHE A 137 0.05 -1.06 5.92
N ILE A 138 0.28 -1.65 7.08
CA ILE A 138 1.44 -1.36 7.94
C ILE A 138 2.23 -2.64 8.16
N ILE A 139 3.55 -2.52 8.21
CA ILE A 139 4.47 -3.64 8.42
C ILE A 139 5.59 -3.20 9.38
N ARG A 140 6.15 -4.13 10.16
CA ARG A 140 7.32 -3.86 11.00
C ARG A 140 8.54 -3.64 10.11
N ARG A 141 9.21 -2.50 10.26
CA ARG A 141 10.40 -2.14 9.51
C ARG A 141 11.51 -3.19 9.68
N SER A 142 11.74 -3.65 10.90
CA SER A 142 12.78 -4.65 11.21
C SER A 142 12.63 -5.93 10.38
N LEU A 143 11.39 -6.37 10.09
CA LEU A 143 11.15 -7.55 9.27
C LEU A 143 11.51 -7.31 7.80
N ILE A 144 11.22 -6.12 7.27
CA ILE A 144 11.63 -5.76 5.91
C ILE A 144 13.15 -5.71 5.80
N GLU A 145 13.83 -5.14 6.80
CA GLU A 145 15.29 -5.09 6.84
C GLU A 145 15.91 -6.50 6.95
N GLU A 146 15.37 -7.37 7.79
CA GLU A 146 15.78 -8.77 7.94
C GLU A 146 15.61 -9.56 6.64
N MET A 147 14.53 -9.26 5.88
CA MET A 147 14.30 -9.86 4.57
C MET A 147 15.17 -9.28 3.44
N GLY A 148 15.96 -8.24 3.69
CA GLY A 148 16.80 -7.56 2.69
C GLY A 148 16.01 -6.61 1.77
N GLY A 149 14.86 -6.10 2.22
CA GLY A 149 14.00 -5.21 1.45
C GLY A 149 12.95 -5.92 0.58
N TRP A 150 12.33 -5.15 -0.31
CA TRP A 150 11.39 -5.67 -1.33
C TRP A 150 12.17 -6.29 -2.50
N ASP A 151 11.73 -7.46 -2.95
CA ASP A 151 12.33 -8.12 -4.13
C ASP A 151 11.94 -7.37 -5.41
N THR A 152 12.92 -6.76 -6.07
CA THR A 152 12.73 -6.03 -7.32
C THR A 152 12.47 -6.93 -8.53
N LYS A 153 12.62 -8.24 -8.38
CA LYS A 153 12.33 -9.24 -9.41
C LYS A 153 10.96 -9.89 -9.25
N ALA A 154 10.29 -9.65 -8.11
CA ALA A 154 8.95 -10.18 -7.88
C ALA A 154 7.95 -9.55 -8.85
N VAL A 155 7.07 -10.36 -9.42
CA VAL A 155 5.97 -9.89 -10.29
C VAL A 155 4.94 -9.11 -9.48
N THR A 156 4.66 -9.60 -8.26
CA THR A 156 3.76 -8.97 -7.28
C THR A 156 4.48 -8.88 -5.95
N GLU A 157 4.97 -7.69 -5.61
CA GLU A 157 5.79 -7.43 -4.43
C GLU A 157 5.02 -7.65 -3.12
N ASP A 158 3.72 -7.42 -3.14
CA ASP A 158 2.81 -7.55 -2.01
C ASP A 158 2.52 -9.02 -1.65
N THR A 159 2.30 -9.84 -2.67
CA THR A 159 2.12 -11.28 -2.48
C THR A 159 3.42 -11.92 -2.01
N GLU A 160 4.54 -11.56 -2.62
CA GLU A 160 5.85 -12.08 -2.28
C GLU A 160 6.22 -11.77 -0.82
N ILE A 161 6.04 -10.52 -0.36
CA ILE A 161 6.32 -10.12 1.02
C ILE A 161 5.38 -10.83 2.01
N SER A 162 4.13 -11.11 1.61
CA SER A 162 3.19 -11.87 2.43
C SER A 162 3.70 -13.29 2.69
N PHE A 163 4.21 -13.96 1.68
CA PHE A 163 4.79 -15.30 1.83
C PHE A 163 6.04 -15.29 2.71
N ARG A 164 6.93 -14.28 2.55
CA ARG A 164 8.12 -14.17 3.40
C ARG A 164 7.74 -14.01 4.88
N LEU A 165 6.76 -13.16 5.19
CA LEU A 165 6.26 -12.99 6.56
C LEU A 165 5.77 -14.31 7.16
N TYR A 166 4.97 -15.08 6.41
CA TYR A 166 4.49 -16.39 6.90
C TYR A 166 5.63 -17.39 7.08
N ARG A 167 6.63 -17.43 6.20
CA ARG A 167 7.83 -18.26 6.37
C ARG A 167 8.63 -17.93 7.62
N MET A 168 8.64 -16.67 8.04
CA MET A 168 9.25 -16.20 9.28
C MET A 168 8.37 -16.44 10.53
N GLY A 169 7.17 -17.02 10.36
CA GLY A 169 6.24 -17.33 11.46
C GLY A 169 5.35 -16.17 11.89
N TYR A 170 5.36 -15.05 11.17
CA TYR A 170 4.49 -13.92 11.46
C TYR A 170 3.13 -14.04 10.80
N LYS A 171 2.14 -13.32 11.34
CA LYS A 171 0.77 -13.27 10.82
C LYS A 171 0.49 -11.91 10.18
N ILE A 172 -0.48 -11.88 9.28
CA ILE A 172 -1.01 -10.66 8.65
C ILE A 172 -2.49 -10.57 9.05
N LYS A 173 -2.90 -9.46 9.70
CA LYS A 173 -4.27 -9.26 10.19
C LYS A 173 -5.04 -8.27 9.34
N PHE A 174 -6.32 -8.53 9.10
CA PHE A 174 -7.23 -7.58 8.46
C PHE A 174 -7.91 -6.67 9.49
N MET A 175 -7.77 -5.34 9.31
CA MET A 175 -8.39 -4.31 10.15
C MET A 175 -9.40 -3.50 9.32
N PRO A 176 -10.69 -3.84 9.35
CA PRO A 176 -11.72 -3.22 8.51
C PRO A 176 -12.05 -1.76 8.85
N LEU A 177 -11.60 -1.26 10.01
CA LEU A 177 -11.78 0.15 10.41
C LEU A 177 -10.71 1.08 9.80
N ALA A 178 -9.59 0.54 9.34
CA ALA A 178 -8.56 1.30 8.65
C ALA A 178 -8.92 1.45 7.16
N VAL A 179 -9.75 2.43 6.86
CA VAL A 179 -10.33 2.63 5.52
C VAL A 179 -9.50 3.60 4.69
N THR A 180 -9.26 3.26 3.43
CA THR A 180 -8.80 4.17 2.38
C THR A 180 -9.77 4.18 1.20
N TRP A 181 -9.74 5.24 0.40
CA TRP A 181 -10.57 5.41 -0.78
C TRP A 181 -9.68 5.44 -2.02
N GLU A 182 -10.03 4.66 -3.02
CA GLU A 182 -9.31 4.48 -4.28
C GLU A 182 -10.18 4.88 -5.47
N GLN A 183 -9.54 5.19 -6.58
CA GLN A 183 -10.23 5.48 -7.83
C GLN A 183 -10.06 4.32 -8.80
N GLU A 184 -11.18 3.67 -9.11
CA GLU A 184 -11.20 2.50 -9.99
C GLU A 184 -11.26 2.87 -11.47
N PRO A 185 -10.76 1.99 -12.37
CA PRO A 185 -10.84 2.17 -13.80
C PRO A 185 -12.25 2.42 -14.31
N GLN A 186 -12.43 3.43 -15.16
CA GLN A 186 -13.73 3.78 -15.71
C GLN A 186 -14.00 3.19 -17.11
N THR A 187 -12.99 2.57 -17.72
CA THR A 187 -13.11 1.94 -19.04
C THR A 187 -12.61 0.49 -19.01
N LEU A 188 -13.25 -0.37 -19.81
CA LEU A 188 -12.86 -1.78 -19.94
C LEU A 188 -11.40 -1.94 -20.38
N LYS A 189 -10.90 -1.05 -21.26
CA LYS A 189 -9.52 -1.10 -21.74
C LYS A 189 -8.51 -0.91 -20.60
N VAL A 190 -8.75 0.09 -19.73
CA VAL A 190 -7.87 0.37 -18.57
C VAL A 190 -7.99 -0.76 -17.56
N TRP A 191 -9.22 -1.20 -17.27
CA TRP A 191 -9.48 -2.31 -16.36
C TRP A 191 -8.77 -3.60 -16.82
N PHE A 192 -8.91 -3.98 -18.09
CA PHE A 192 -8.27 -5.17 -18.65
C PHE A 192 -6.74 -5.10 -18.53
N LYS A 193 -6.14 -3.94 -18.90
CA LYS A 193 -4.69 -3.74 -18.75
C LYS A 193 -4.24 -3.88 -17.30
N GLN A 194 -5.00 -3.35 -16.34
CA GLN A 194 -4.70 -3.46 -14.92
C GLN A 194 -4.76 -4.93 -14.44
N ARG A 195 -5.83 -5.65 -14.78
CA ARG A 195 -6.02 -7.05 -14.36
C ARG A 195 -5.00 -8.00 -14.98
N THR A 196 -4.63 -7.80 -16.26
CA THR A 196 -3.58 -8.60 -16.92
C THR A 196 -2.22 -8.44 -16.22
N ARG A 197 -1.96 -7.29 -15.62
CA ARG A 197 -0.72 -7.08 -14.85
C ARG A 197 -0.74 -7.84 -13.51
N TRP A 198 -1.93 -8.08 -12.94
CA TRP A 198 -2.08 -8.78 -11.65
C TRP A 198 -2.17 -10.30 -11.79
N ALA A 199 -2.45 -10.81 -12.99
CA ALA A 199 -2.53 -12.24 -13.31
C ALA A 199 -1.15 -12.84 -13.63
#